data_a557140c8e9d6eac39fa59c03f1722d1
#
_entry.id   a557140c8e9d6eac39fa59c03f1722d1
#
_cell.length_a   1.000
_cell.length_b   1.000
_cell.length_c   1.000
_cell.angle_alpha   90.00
_cell.angle_beta   90.00
_cell.angle_gamma   90.00
#
_symmetry.space_group_name_H-M   'P 1'
#
loop_
_entity.id
_entity.type
_entity.pdbx_description
1 polymer ?
#
loop_
_entity_poly.entity_id
_entity_poly.type
_entity_poly.pdbx_seq_one_letter_code
_entity_poly.pdbx_strand_id
1 'polypeptide(L)'
;MKRRLTAVLICTVLAAGILAGCGNSEDKKGEDEKQGTTAQDGEKVFNYGTTAYGVEMGNTGLNPHDNYSGWSAVRYGVGETLFKFTEHMELEPWLAESYEQVDEYTVKITLKDNIMFTSGRKLDGQAVKECLEDLVAVHDRAPGDLKIKEITADGLTVTITSEEKVPALLNYLSDPYGAIIDMEYGVTEDKNVAGTGPFIAEHVSDTEISLRKNPEYWGGEVKMDSVNVKEIIDGDTLTMALQSGEIDAAQGLPYASLPLFQENESYKVSSVNTSRVFFAQLNYDTPALQDDRVRKAIAMGIDKEGFTAGLLGGNGTPASGIFPSNFSFGNESVKAPEYNPEEGKKLLEEAGYTDTDGDGYADKGGEPLVIRWLTYPGRQELPLLAESAQATLKEMGIKVEVNNTANQQDFLDKGEWDIYASAFVTAPTGDPEYFFTTHCLKDSAKNRGKYYNEELEALETQLHGEFDPAKRGELAVKMQQILLDDGGFIFASHLKMSFAMKANVIGFEAHPSDYYEITANLDYE
;
A
#
# COMPACT_ATOMS: atom_id res chain seq x y z
N MET A 1 -12.56 -55.73 -19.32
CA MET A 1 -12.28 -56.84 -18.39
C MET A 1 -12.25 -56.24 -17.00
N LYS A 2 -13.34 -56.36 -16.20
CA LYS A 2 -13.57 -57.31 -15.10
C LYS A 2 -12.43 -57.20 -14.06
N ARG A 3 -12.62 -56.84 -12.77
CA ARG A 3 -13.60 -57.17 -11.70
C ARG A 3 -13.42 -56.15 -10.58
N ARG A 4 -14.40 -55.48 -9.98
CA ARG A 4 -15.38 -55.87 -8.96
C ARG A 4 -14.79 -56.20 -7.57
N LEU A 5 -15.15 -55.29 -6.62
CA LEU A 5 -15.90 -55.47 -5.36
C LEU A 5 -15.17 -56.22 -4.21
N THR A 6 -15.14 -55.65 -3.01
CA THR A 6 -16.14 -55.93 -1.97
C THR A 6 -15.98 -55.02 -0.76
N ALA A 7 -17.09 -54.44 -0.29
CA ALA A 7 -17.30 -53.80 1.01
C ALA A 7 -17.63 -54.85 2.07
N VAL A 8 -17.25 -54.65 3.33
CA VAL A 8 -17.96 -55.18 4.50
C VAL A 8 -17.92 -54.20 5.64
N LEU A 9 -19.13 -53.87 6.04
CA LEU A 9 -19.64 -53.16 7.18
C LEU A 9 -19.63 -54.07 8.43
N ILE A 10 -19.26 -53.61 9.63
CA ILE A 10 -19.78 -54.13 10.89
C ILE A 10 -19.90 -52.98 11.90
N CYS A 11 -21.16 -52.63 12.26
CA CYS A 11 -21.59 -51.93 13.45
C CYS A 11 -21.77 -52.94 14.61
N THR A 12 -21.58 -52.52 15.85
CA THR A 12 -22.42 -52.73 17.05
C THR A 12 -21.68 -52.32 18.31
N VAL A 13 -22.05 -51.26 18.99
CA VAL A 13 -22.98 -51.12 20.14
C VAL A 13 -22.65 -51.99 21.36
N LEU A 14 -22.31 -51.36 22.50
CA LEU A 14 -23.09 -51.48 23.73
C LEU A 14 -22.55 -50.64 24.89
N ALA A 15 -23.51 -50.10 25.62
CA ALA A 15 -23.43 -49.12 26.68
C ALA A 15 -23.26 -49.74 28.10
N ALA A 16 -22.97 -48.87 29.04
CA ALA A 16 -23.32 -48.81 30.43
C ALA A 16 -22.54 -49.63 31.48
N GLY A 17 -22.16 -48.92 32.53
CA GLY A 17 -21.71 -49.48 33.80
C GLY A 17 -21.08 -48.48 34.75
N ILE A 18 -21.81 -47.97 35.56
CA ILE A 18 -21.92 -47.13 36.74
C ILE A 18 -20.99 -47.57 37.93
N LEU A 19 -20.43 -46.54 38.61
CA LEU A 19 -20.18 -46.34 40.05
C LEU A 19 -18.97 -46.97 40.78
N ALA A 20 -18.25 -46.00 41.36
CA ALA A 20 -17.70 -45.92 42.72
C ALA A 20 -16.46 -46.76 43.10
N GLY A 21 -15.46 -46.02 43.54
CA GLY A 21 -14.33 -46.55 44.34
C GLY A 21 -13.28 -45.49 44.59
N CYS A 22 -13.30 -44.88 45.76
CA CYS A 22 -12.22 -44.08 46.33
C CYS A 22 -10.95 -44.94 46.53
N GLY A 23 -9.80 -44.39 46.17
CA GLY A 23 -8.50 -44.99 46.50
C GLY A 23 -7.34 -44.12 46.09
N ASN A 24 -6.71 -43.54 47.07
CA ASN A 24 -5.53 -42.67 47.02
C ASN A 24 -4.30 -43.44 46.51
N SER A 25 -3.50 -42.85 45.60
CA SER A 25 -2.02 -42.81 45.66
C SER A 25 -1.40 -42.26 44.35
N GLU A 26 -0.68 -41.18 44.54
CA GLU A 26 0.62 -40.75 43.99
C GLU A 26 0.99 -40.95 42.51
N ASP A 27 1.24 -39.76 41.89
CA ASP A 27 2.31 -39.40 40.98
C ASP A 27 2.56 -40.19 39.69
N LYS A 28 2.20 -39.52 38.54
CA LYS A 28 3.15 -39.15 37.49
C LYS A 28 2.52 -38.11 36.57
N LYS A 29 3.08 -36.89 36.63
CA LYS A 29 2.87 -35.82 35.67
C LYS A 29 3.35 -36.26 34.28
N GLY A 30 2.47 -36.20 33.29
CA GLY A 30 2.82 -36.03 31.89
C GLY A 30 2.68 -34.55 31.58
N GLU A 31 3.78 -33.91 31.32
CA GLU A 31 3.85 -32.50 30.90
C GLU A 31 3.43 -32.42 29.42
N ASP A 32 2.21 -31.91 29.16
CA ASP A 32 1.91 -31.27 27.90
C ASP A 32 2.46 -29.85 27.99
N GLU A 33 3.60 -29.62 27.35
CA GLU A 33 4.16 -28.27 27.14
C GLU A 33 3.24 -27.45 26.28
N LYS A 34 2.36 -26.69 26.91
CA LYS A 34 1.84 -25.44 26.36
C LYS A 34 2.96 -24.41 26.58
N GLN A 35 3.79 -24.18 25.58
CA GLN A 35 4.61 -22.97 25.49
C GLN A 35 3.68 -21.76 25.25
N GLY A 36 3.07 -21.28 26.29
CA GLY A 36 2.63 -19.90 26.39
C GLY A 36 3.78 -19.16 27.07
N THR A 37 4.41 -18.23 26.39
CA THR A 37 5.32 -17.25 27.01
C THR A 37 4.53 -16.48 28.06
N THR A 38 4.74 -16.80 29.32
CA THR A 38 4.22 -16.03 30.45
C THR A 38 5.06 -14.77 30.56
N ALA A 39 4.45 -13.59 30.24
CA ALA A 39 5.01 -12.29 30.58
C ALA A 39 5.44 -12.28 32.06
N GLN A 40 6.64 -11.78 32.34
CA GLN A 40 7.06 -11.49 33.71
C GLN A 40 6.18 -10.35 34.24
N ASP A 41 5.81 -10.40 35.52
CA ASP A 41 4.99 -9.36 36.15
C ASP A 41 5.62 -7.97 35.94
N GLY A 42 4.97 -7.15 35.11
CA GLY A 42 5.40 -5.77 34.78
C GLY A 42 5.96 -5.55 33.36
N GLU A 43 6.15 -6.60 32.54
CA GLU A 43 6.60 -6.46 31.14
C GLU A 43 5.47 -5.94 30.23
N LYS A 44 5.75 -4.87 29.46
CA LYS A 44 4.83 -4.33 28.46
C LYS A 44 4.96 -5.10 27.15
N VAL A 45 3.92 -5.84 26.78
CA VAL A 45 3.87 -6.64 25.55
C VAL A 45 2.77 -6.10 24.65
N PHE A 46 3.09 -5.82 23.38
CA PHE A 46 2.13 -5.39 22.37
C PHE A 46 1.92 -6.50 21.33
N ASN A 47 0.66 -6.96 21.19
CA ASN A 47 0.28 -7.98 20.24
C ASN A 47 -0.44 -7.31 19.04
N TYR A 48 0.14 -7.43 17.87
CA TYR A 48 -0.34 -6.80 16.64
C TYR A 48 -0.75 -7.84 15.61
N GLY A 49 -2.00 -7.79 15.16
CA GLY A 49 -2.53 -8.63 14.09
C GLY A 49 -2.58 -7.86 12.76
N THR A 50 -2.07 -8.45 11.68
CA THR A 50 -2.04 -7.79 10.37
C THR A 50 -2.30 -8.75 9.22
N THR A 51 -2.92 -8.23 8.15
CA THR A 51 -3.03 -8.90 6.85
C THR A 51 -1.86 -8.56 5.92
N ALA A 52 -0.92 -7.71 6.35
CA ALA A 52 0.14 -7.16 5.50
C ALA A 52 1.50 -7.85 5.63
N TYR A 53 1.59 -8.93 6.40
CA TYR A 53 2.77 -9.78 6.57
C TYR A 53 2.47 -11.19 6.06
N GLY A 54 3.48 -11.93 5.63
CA GLY A 54 3.42 -13.34 5.31
C GLY A 54 3.60 -13.69 3.83
N VAL A 55 3.47 -14.98 3.54
CA VAL A 55 3.76 -15.55 2.19
C VAL A 55 2.90 -14.97 1.10
N GLU A 56 1.60 -14.79 1.35
CA GLU A 56 0.67 -14.27 0.34
C GLU A 56 0.96 -12.82 -0.05
N MET A 57 1.60 -12.07 0.84
CA MET A 57 2.01 -10.69 0.60
C MET A 57 3.40 -10.57 -0.02
N GLY A 58 4.17 -11.67 -0.09
CA GLY A 58 5.53 -11.69 -0.60
C GLY A 58 6.55 -10.97 0.30
N ASN A 59 6.27 -10.87 1.61
CA ASN A 59 7.10 -10.17 2.58
C ASN A 59 7.33 -11.01 3.84
N THR A 60 7.91 -12.19 3.67
CA THR A 60 8.36 -13.04 4.77
C THR A 60 9.80 -12.71 5.16
N GLY A 61 10.02 -12.40 6.44
CA GLY A 61 11.35 -12.04 6.94
C GLY A 61 11.59 -10.53 6.98
N LEU A 62 12.84 -10.16 7.26
CA LEU A 62 13.27 -8.79 7.55
C LEU A 62 14.43 -8.33 6.66
N ASN A 63 14.84 -9.12 5.63
CA ASN A 63 15.89 -8.71 4.71
C ASN A 63 15.36 -7.65 3.73
N PRO A 64 15.79 -6.37 3.81
CA PRO A 64 15.28 -5.31 2.95
C PRO A 64 15.63 -5.50 1.47
N HIS A 65 16.64 -6.32 1.18
CA HIS A 65 17.08 -6.60 -0.19
C HIS A 65 16.31 -7.76 -0.85
N ASP A 66 15.37 -8.40 -0.14
CA ASP A 66 14.55 -9.50 -0.64
C ASP A 66 13.10 -9.05 -0.87
N ASN A 67 12.73 -8.80 -2.15
CA ASN A 67 11.38 -8.47 -2.60
C ASN A 67 10.74 -7.32 -1.77
N TYR A 68 9.63 -7.59 -1.05
CA TYR A 68 8.92 -6.62 -0.20
C TYR A 68 9.26 -6.75 1.29
N SER A 69 10.24 -7.58 1.68
CA SER A 69 10.59 -7.80 3.09
C SER A 69 11.18 -6.56 3.78
N GLY A 70 11.69 -5.59 3.02
CA GLY A 70 12.08 -4.27 3.53
C GLY A 70 10.92 -3.54 4.22
N TRP A 71 9.68 -3.72 3.74
CA TRP A 71 8.51 -3.15 4.39
C TRP A 71 8.32 -3.70 5.80
N SER A 72 8.52 -5.00 6.02
CA SER A 72 8.46 -5.58 7.35
C SER A 72 9.59 -5.07 8.25
N ALA A 73 10.80 -4.93 7.70
CA ALA A 73 11.94 -4.41 8.47
C ALA A 73 11.69 -2.99 8.99
N VAL A 74 11.17 -2.09 8.13
CA VAL A 74 10.90 -0.69 8.49
C VAL A 74 9.62 -0.56 9.32
N ARG A 75 8.52 -1.21 8.91
CA ARG A 75 7.23 -1.18 9.62
C ARG A 75 7.35 -1.57 11.06
N TYR A 76 8.11 -2.62 11.32
CA TYR A 76 8.17 -3.19 12.66
C TYR A 76 9.38 -2.70 13.46
N GLY A 77 10.01 -1.59 12.99
CA GLY A 77 11.02 -0.87 13.74
C GLY A 77 12.34 -1.62 13.92
N VAL A 78 12.71 -2.50 12.99
CA VAL A 78 14.01 -3.20 12.97
C VAL A 78 15.03 -2.46 12.11
N GLY A 79 14.61 -2.05 10.90
CA GLY A 79 15.44 -1.31 9.94
C GLY A 79 15.04 0.15 9.82
N GLU A 80 16.01 1.01 9.50
CA GLU A 80 15.80 2.43 9.24
C GLU A 80 16.53 2.82 7.95
N THR A 81 15.95 3.78 7.20
CA THR A 81 16.51 4.32 5.97
C THR A 81 17.33 5.58 6.22
N LEU A 82 18.09 6.05 5.23
CA LEU A 82 18.88 7.29 5.36
C LEU A 82 17.98 8.52 5.55
N PHE A 83 16.82 8.53 4.90
CA PHE A 83 15.79 9.56 5.00
C PHE A 83 14.45 8.87 5.26
N LYS A 84 13.46 9.61 5.75
CA LYS A 84 12.08 9.14 5.95
C LYS A 84 11.07 10.19 5.49
N PHE A 85 9.79 9.86 5.49
CA PHE A 85 8.71 10.76 5.11
C PHE A 85 7.99 11.31 6.35
N THR A 86 7.62 12.58 6.26
CA THR A 86 6.66 13.20 7.19
C THR A 86 5.23 12.73 6.89
N GLU A 87 4.26 13.11 7.74
CA GLU A 87 2.82 12.90 7.50
C GLU A 87 2.31 13.56 6.20
N HIS A 88 3.07 14.51 5.66
CA HIS A 88 2.79 15.15 4.37
C HIS A 88 3.58 14.54 3.20
N MET A 89 4.23 13.40 3.43
CA MET A 89 5.08 12.71 2.46
C MET A 89 6.26 13.56 1.95
N GLU A 90 6.67 14.55 2.75
CA GLU A 90 7.88 15.31 2.52
C GLU A 90 9.09 14.56 3.09
N LEU A 91 10.23 14.66 2.40
CA LEU A 91 11.45 13.98 2.78
C LEU A 91 12.14 14.68 3.95
N GLU A 92 12.52 13.94 4.99
CA GLU A 92 13.37 14.43 6.08
C GLU A 92 14.53 13.48 6.39
N PRO A 93 15.68 13.98 6.89
CA PRO A 93 16.80 13.14 7.32
C PRO A 93 16.42 12.19 8.47
N TRP A 94 16.83 10.90 8.39
CA TRP A 94 16.64 9.91 9.46
C TRP A 94 18.00 9.43 10.00
N LEU A 95 18.65 8.43 9.33
CA LEU A 95 20.04 8.08 9.68
C LEU A 95 21.04 9.11 9.15
N ALA A 96 20.68 9.84 8.09
CA ALA A 96 21.41 11.01 7.64
C ALA A 96 21.23 12.19 8.60
N GLU A 97 22.29 12.99 8.78
CA GLU A 97 22.27 14.33 9.40
C GLU A 97 21.88 15.38 8.37
N SER A 98 22.47 15.29 7.17
CA SER A 98 22.28 16.23 6.08
C SER A 98 22.70 15.64 4.74
N TYR A 99 22.35 16.37 3.67
CA TYR A 99 22.83 16.05 2.33
C TYR A 99 23.16 17.31 1.53
N GLU A 100 23.95 17.14 0.47
CA GLU A 100 24.33 18.18 -0.49
C GLU A 100 24.25 17.60 -1.90
N GLN A 101 23.43 18.21 -2.77
CA GLN A 101 23.47 17.92 -4.21
C GLN A 101 24.69 18.61 -4.79
N VAL A 102 25.75 17.84 -5.09
CA VAL A 102 27.04 18.36 -5.57
C VAL A 102 26.93 18.80 -7.04
N ASP A 103 26.28 17.98 -7.84
CA ASP A 103 25.92 18.24 -9.24
C ASP A 103 24.70 17.39 -9.63
N GLU A 104 24.28 17.40 -10.90
CA GLU A 104 23.08 16.67 -11.39
C GLU A 104 23.19 15.14 -11.28
N TYR A 105 24.36 14.59 -10.98
CA TYR A 105 24.62 13.13 -10.89
C TYR A 105 25.10 12.70 -9.51
N THR A 106 25.52 13.63 -8.67
CA THR A 106 26.27 13.32 -7.45
C THR A 106 25.62 13.95 -6.24
N VAL A 107 25.28 13.12 -5.26
CA VAL A 107 24.83 13.54 -3.93
C VAL A 107 25.82 13.10 -2.87
N LYS A 108 26.08 13.98 -1.91
CA LYS A 108 26.88 13.74 -0.72
C LYS A 108 25.98 13.71 0.50
N ILE A 109 26.03 12.63 1.26
CA ILE A 109 25.20 12.41 2.46
C ILE A 109 26.13 12.35 3.67
N THR A 110 25.83 13.12 4.71
CA THR A 110 26.51 13.06 6.00
C THR A 110 25.65 12.31 6.98
N LEU A 111 26.18 11.26 7.61
CA LEU A 111 25.47 10.44 8.58
C LEU A 111 25.50 11.07 9.97
N LYS A 112 24.48 10.81 10.78
CA LYS A 112 24.51 11.08 12.22
C LYS A 112 25.61 10.25 12.88
N ASP A 113 26.28 10.83 13.88
CA ASP A 113 27.27 10.11 14.68
C ASP A 113 26.59 9.27 15.78
N ASN A 114 27.34 8.28 16.30
CA ASN A 114 26.97 7.44 17.43
C ASN A 114 25.73 6.53 17.22
N ILE A 115 25.42 6.18 15.98
CA ILE A 115 24.44 5.16 15.66
C ILE A 115 25.12 3.79 15.66
N MET A 116 24.49 2.81 16.32
CA MET A 116 24.95 1.42 16.38
C MET A 116 23.91 0.51 15.74
N PHE A 117 24.37 -0.47 14.99
CA PHE A 117 23.54 -1.62 14.65
C PHE A 117 23.26 -2.47 15.89
N THR A 118 22.16 -3.21 15.86
CA THR A 118 21.82 -4.15 16.94
C THR A 118 22.81 -5.32 17.09
N SER A 119 23.71 -5.52 16.12
CA SER A 119 24.88 -6.41 16.20
C SER A 119 26.01 -5.86 17.08
N GLY A 120 26.01 -4.56 17.40
CA GLY A 120 27.08 -3.87 18.10
C GLY A 120 28.14 -3.23 17.18
N ARG A 121 28.03 -3.35 15.85
CA ARG A 121 28.85 -2.60 14.88
C ARG A 121 28.38 -1.15 14.84
N LYS A 122 29.32 -0.20 14.68
CA LYS A 122 28.99 1.21 14.45
C LYS A 122 28.51 1.42 13.02
N LEU A 123 27.46 2.23 12.86
CA LEU A 123 27.05 2.75 11.54
C LEU A 123 28.03 3.84 11.12
N ASP A 124 28.66 3.66 9.97
CA ASP A 124 29.52 4.63 9.31
C ASP A 124 29.31 4.60 7.78
N GLY A 125 30.01 5.45 7.06
CA GLY A 125 29.89 5.51 5.60
C GLY A 125 30.24 4.20 4.90
N GLN A 126 31.17 3.44 5.46
CA GLN A 126 31.57 2.14 4.88
C GLN A 126 30.44 1.11 5.01
N ALA A 127 29.78 1.06 6.18
CA ALA A 127 28.63 0.17 6.39
C ALA A 127 27.45 0.50 5.46
N VAL A 128 27.15 1.80 5.27
CA VAL A 128 26.13 2.25 4.31
C VAL A 128 26.51 1.87 2.88
N LYS A 129 27.77 2.09 2.49
CA LYS A 129 28.26 1.71 1.16
C LYS A 129 28.07 0.21 0.91
N GLU A 130 28.50 -0.65 1.84
CA GLU A 130 28.38 -2.11 1.72
C GLU A 130 26.91 -2.53 1.57
N CYS A 131 26.00 -1.94 2.35
CA CYS A 131 24.57 -2.22 2.29
C CYS A 131 23.96 -1.79 0.94
N LEU A 132 24.25 -0.59 0.46
CA LEU A 132 23.70 -0.09 -0.81
C LEU A 132 24.32 -0.79 -2.03
N GLU A 133 25.58 -1.20 -1.97
CA GLU A 133 26.21 -2.00 -3.04
C GLU A 133 25.57 -3.39 -3.15
N ASP A 134 25.26 -4.04 -2.03
CA ASP A 134 24.52 -5.31 -2.03
C ASP A 134 23.08 -5.10 -2.55
N LEU A 135 22.39 -4.06 -2.05
CA LEU A 135 21.04 -3.71 -2.51
C LEU A 135 20.96 -3.63 -4.05
N VAL A 136 21.84 -2.86 -4.69
CA VAL A 136 21.81 -2.70 -6.16
C VAL A 136 22.27 -3.95 -6.91
N ALA A 137 22.99 -4.86 -6.25
CA ALA A 137 23.42 -6.12 -6.85
C ALA A 137 22.33 -7.19 -6.86
N VAL A 138 21.42 -7.19 -5.88
CA VAL A 138 20.48 -8.31 -5.68
C VAL A 138 18.99 -7.95 -5.81
N HIS A 139 18.61 -6.69 -5.53
CA HIS A 139 17.19 -6.29 -5.50
C HIS A 139 16.66 -6.00 -6.91
N ASP A 140 15.44 -6.47 -7.22
CA ASP A 140 14.84 -6.39 -8.56
C ASP A 140 14.57 -4.95 -9.04
N ARG A 141 14.16 -4.03 -8.13
CA ARG A 141 13.77 -2.65 -8.47
C ARG A 141 14.90 -1.63 -8.26
N ALA A 142 15.64 -1.76 -7.15
CA ALA A 142 16.58 -0.75 -6.72
C ALA A 142 17.62 -0.33 -7.78
N PRO A 143 18.21 -1.21 -8.61
CA PRO A 143 19.13 -0.80 -9.68
C PRO A 143 18.46 0.13 -10.70
N GLY A 144 17.20 -0.14 -11.02
CA GLY A 144 16.40 0.66 -11.95
C GLY A 144 16.04 2.04 -11.41
N ASP A 145 15.70 2.11 -10.12
CA ASP A 145 15.27 3.33 -9.44
C ASP A 145 16.48 4.23 -9.10
N LEU A 146 17.55 3.66 -8.54
CA LEU A 146 18.71 4.40 -8.01
C LEU A 146 19.75 4.76 -9.07
N LYS A 147 19.89 3.97 -10.13
CA LYS A 147 20.88 4.18 -11.21
C LYS A 147 22.31 4.42 -10.69
N ILE A 148 22.69 3.76 -9.60
CA ILE A 148 23.98 3.99 -8.93
C ILE A 148 25.13 3.50 -9.83
N LYS A 149 26.08 4.38 -10.09
CA LYS A 149 27.33 4.11 -10.79
C LYS A 149 28.47 3.82 -9.81
N GLU A 150 28.56 4.61 -8.75
CA GLU A 150 29.66 4.54 -7.78
C GLU A 150 29.19 5.02 -6.42
N ILE A 151 29.66 4.36 -5.37
CA ILE A 151 29.52 4.79 -3.98
C ILE A 151 30.91 4.89 -3.36
N THR A 152 31.22 6.05 -2.78
CA THR A 152 32.44 6.23 -1.99
C THR A 152 32.10 6.62 -0.56
N ALA A 153 32.96 6.23 0.39
CA ALA A 153 32.78 6.50 1.81
C ALA A 153 34.03 7.08 2.42
N ASP A 154 33.89 8.10 3.29
CA ASP A 154 34.94 8.69 4.09
C ASP A 154 34.39 9.08 5.47
N GLY A 155 34.71 8.28 6.49
CA GLY A 155 34.17 8.43 7.85
C GLY A 155 32.64 8.35 7.87
N LEU A 156 31.97 9.44 8.23
CA LEU A 156 30.50 9.55 8.25
C LEU A 156 29.92 10.10 6.94
N THR A 157 30.73 10.24 5.90
CA THR A 157 30.29 10.78 4.61
C THR A 157 30.16 9.66 3.58
N VAL A 158 29.01 9.61 2.90
CA VAL A 158 28.75 8.75 1.75
C VAL A 158 28.51 9.64 0.54
N THR A 159 29.20 9.37 -0.56
CA THR A 159 28.98 10.05 -1.84
C THR A 159 28.48 9.05 -2.86
N ILE A 160 27.31 9.32 -3.42
CA ILE A 160 26.66 8.48 -4.43
C ILE A 160 26.69 9.24 -5.75
N THR A 161 27.22 8.59 -6.79
CA THR A 161 27.18 9.09 -8.17
C THR A 161 26.32 8.16 -9.00
N SER A 162 25.31 8.71 -9.68
CA SER A 162 24.39 7.97 -10.55
C SER A 162 24.86 7.97 -12.01
N GLU A 163 24.45 6.99 -12.80
CA GLU A 163 24.71 6.89 -14.25
C GLU A 163 23.93 7.93 -15.06
N GLU A 164 22.73 8.25 -14.58
CA GLU A 164 21.77 9.20 -15.14
C GLU A 164 21.40 10.24 -14.08
N LYS A 165 20.69 11.31 -14.48
CA LYS A 165 20.08 12.24 -13.51
C LYS A 165 18.94 11.54 -12.80
N VAL A 166 18.96 11.54 -11.48
CA VAL A 166 17.91 10.96 -10.64
C VAL A 166 17.47 11.99 -9.61
N PRO A 167 16.60 12.95 -9.96
CA PRO A 167 16.14 13.98 -9.04
C PRO A 167 15.49 13.44 -7.78
N ALA A 168 14.81 12.30 -7.87
CA ALA A 168 14.16 11.60 -6.75
C ALA A 168 15.07 10.58 -6.02
N LEU A 169 16.40 10.65 -6.17
CA LEU A 169 17.32 9.67 -5.59
C LEU A 169 17.13 9.52 -4.07
N LEU A 170 17.00 10.61 -3.34
CA LEU A 170 16.81 10.57 -1.88
C LEU A 170 15.44 9.98 -1.50
N ASN A 171 14.42 10.20 -2.31
CA ASN A 171 13.11 9.59 -2.15
C ASN A 171 13.18 8.07 -2.33
N TYR A 172 13.91 7.62 -3.35
CA TYR A 172 14.13 6.18 -3.57
C TYR A 172 14.96 5.54 -2.46
N LEU A 173 15.96 6.24 -1.90
CA LEU A 173 16.71 5.77 -0.73
C LEU A 173 15.87 5.72 0.56
N SER A 174 14.65 6.23 0.54
CA SER A 174 13.65 6.16 1.62
C SER A 174 12.60 5.07 1.41
N ASP A 175 12.59 4.40 0.24
CA ASP A 175 11.81 3.18 0.05
C ASP A 175 12.35 2.11 1.03
N PRO A 176 11.51 1.28 1.63
CA PRO A 176 11.93 0.27 2.61
C PRO A 176 13.06 -0.68 2.16
N TYR A 177 13.24 -0.89 0.86
CA TYR A 177 14.41 -1.63 0.38
C TYR A 177 15.73 -0.91 0.71
N GLY A 178 15.71 0.40 0.90
CA GLY A 178 16.86 1.22 1.29
C GLY A 178 17.17 1.20 2.79
N ALA A 179 16.51 0.35 3.58
CA ALA A 179 16.83 0.20 5.00
C ALA A 179 18.27 -0.30 5.17
N ILE A 180 19.02 0.37 6.03
CA ILE A 180 20.43 0.07 6.26
C ILE A 180 20.57 -1.03 7.30
N ILE A 181 21.18 -2.14 6.90
CA ILE A 181 21.48 -3.30 7.74
C ILE A 181 22.97 -3.56 7.80
N ASP A 182 23.40 -4.26 8.85
CA ASP A 182 24.81 -4.66 9.00
C ASP A 182 25.14 -5.86 8.10
N MET A 183 25.89 -5.60 7.03
CA MET A 183 26.30 -6.63 6.07
C MET A 183 27.36 -7.58 6.65
N GLU A 184 28.09 -7.22 7.72
CA GLU A 184 28.99 -8.15 8.41
C GLU A 184 28.21 -9.16 9.26
N TYR A 185 27.08 -8.75 9.83
CA TYR A 185 26.15 -9.67 10.49
C TYR A 185 25.46 -10.57 9.46
N GLY A 186 25.09 -9.98 8.32
CA GLY A 186 24.41 -10.65 7.21
C GLY A 186 22.94 -10.95 7.51
N VAL A 187 22.37 -11.86 6.72
CA VAL A 187 21.00 -12.36 6.86
C VAL A 187 21.05 -13.78 7.43
N THR A 188 20.34 -14.04 8.51
CA THR A 188 20.29 -15.35 9.14
C THR A 188 19.41 -16.34 8.34
N GLU A 189 19.45 -17.64 8.70
CA GLU A 189 18.64 -18.67 8.03
C GLU A 189 17.12 -18.41 8.16
N ASP A 190 16.69 -17.82 9.29
CA ASP A 190 15.31 -17.39 9.55
C ASP A 190 15.00 -15.97 8.99
N LYS A 191 15.83 -15.45 8.10
CA LYS A 191 15.68 -14.16 7.43
C LYS A 191 15.69 -12.94 8.38
N ASN A 192 16.31 -13.05 9.54
CA ASN A 192 16.53 -11.96 10.46
C ASN A 192 17.77 -11.15 10.08
N VAL A 193 17.81 -9.87 10.45
CA VAL A 193 18.88 -8.91 10.15
C VAL A 193 19.23 -8.08 11.39
N ALA A 194 20.42 -7.49 11.39
CA ALA A 194 20.80 -6.49 12.37
C ALA A 194 20.62 -5.09 11.76
N GLY A 195 19.55 -4.39 12.13
CA GLY A 195 19.28 -3.00 11.74
C GLY A 195 19.69 -2.02 12.83
N THR A 196 19.24 -0.76 12.70
CA THR A 196 19.53 0.36 13.62
C THR A 196 18.33 0.74 14.48
N GLY A 197 17.19 0.07 14.28
CA GLY A 197 15.88 0.46 14.79
C GLY A 197 15.66 0.25 16.31
N PRO A 198 14.50 0.70 16.80
CA PRO A 198 14.11 0.60 18.22
C PRO A 198 13.86 -0.84 18.68
N PHE A 199 13.68 -1.79 17.78
CA PHE A 199 13.43 -3.19 18.14
C PHE A 199 14.43 -4.14 17.50
N ILE A 200 14.65 -5.26 18.19
CA ILE A 200 15.51 -6.36 17.78
C ILE A 200 14.64 -7.59 17.60
N ALA A 201 14.67 -8.22 16.44
CA ALA A 201 13.93 -9.45 16.22
C ALA A 201 14.60 -10.64 16.92
N GLU A 202 13.83 -11.40 17.69
CA GLU A 202 14.27 -12.62 18.39
C GLU A 202 13.80 -13.87 17.66
N HIS A 203 12.64 -13.78 17.00
CA HIS A 203 12.09 -14.85 16.17
C HIS A 203 11.45 -14.26 14.93
N VAL A 204 11.71 -14.89 13.79
CA VAL A 204 11.13 -14.55 12.49
C VAL A 204 10.66 -15.84 11.84
N SER A 205 9.41 -15.86 11.41
CA SER A 205 8.80 -16.97 10.66
C SER A 205 7.93 -16.42 9.52
N ASP A 206 7.34 -17.30 8.74
CA ASP A 206 6.45 -16.90 7.65
C ASP A 206 5.13 -16.27 8.12
N THR A 207 4.78 -16.41 9.41
CA THR A 207 3.48 -15.96 9.97
C THR A 207 3.59 -15.13 11.23
N GLU A 208 4.79 -15.03 11.82
CA GLU A 208 4.98 -14.33 13.11
C GLU A 208 6.38 -13.73 13.21
N ILE A 209 6.47 -12.55 13.82
CA ILE A 209 7.73 -11.91 14.22
C ILE A 209 7.61 -11.55 15.71
N SER A 210 8.58 -11.98 16.52
CA SER A 210 8.72 -11.55 17.92
C SER A 210 9.89 -10.61 18.06
N LEU A 211 9.64 -9.46 18.67
CA LEU A 211 10.58 -8.37 18.82
C LEU A 211 10.77 -8.05 20.32
N ARG A 212 11.99 -7.71 20.71
CA ARG A 212 12.29 -7.08 21.99
C ARG A 212 12.83 -5.68 21.79
N LYS A 213 12.69 -4.81 22.78
CA LYS A 213 13.25 -3.46 22.70
C LYS A 213 14.77 -3.47 22.53
N ASN A 214 15.27 -2.50 21.78
CA ASN A 214 16.69 -2.16 21.70
C ASN A 214 17.03 -1.17 22.84
N PRO A 215 17.74 -1.59 23.90
CA PRO A 215 18.04 -0.72 25.03
C PRO A 215 19.07 0.38 24.67
N GLU A 216 19.79 0.21 23.56
CA GLU A 216 20.82 1.14 23.07
C GLU A 216 20.35 1.91 21.83
N TYR A 217 19.03 2.03 21.65
CA TYR A 217 18.48 2.74 20.49
C TYR A 217 18.92 4.21 20.48
N TRP A 218 19.53 4.61 19.38
CA TRP A 218 20.09 5.96 19.18
C TRP A 218 19.05 7.08 19.21
N GLY A 219 17.80 6.78 18.82
CA GLY A 219 16.69 7.74 18.72
C GLY A 219 15.97 8.02 20.03
N GLY A 220 16.41 7.43 21.15
CA GLY A 220 15.86 7.67 22.49
C GLY A 220 15.34 6.42 23.19
N GLU A 221 14.55 6.61 24.24
CA GLU A 221 14.01 5.52 25.04
C GLU A 221 12.92 4.75 24.30
N VAL A 222 13.03 3.42 24.22
CA VAL A 222 12.01 2.51 23.73
C VAL A 222 11.14 2.06 24.90
N LYS A 223 9.87 2.39 24.89
CA LYS A 223 8.96 2.25 26.03
C LYS A 223 8.31 0.86 26.14
N MET A 224 8.00 0.24 24.97
CA MET A 224 7.46 -1.11 24.90
C MET A 224 8.58 -2.13 25.07
N ASP A 225 8.39 -3.16 25.92
CA ASP A 225 9.42 -4.16 26.16
C ASP A 225 9.50 -5.19 25.04
N SER A 226 8.34 -5.64 24.54
CA SER A 226 8.26 -6.61 23.44
C SER A 226 7.04 -6.39 22.55
N VAL A 227 7.15 -6.83 21.29
CA VAL A 227 6.09 -6.76 20.28
C VAL A 227 5.99 -8.11 19.59
N ASN A 228 4.77 -8.62 19.43
CA ASN A 228 4.46 -9.78 18.62
C ASN A 228 3.63 -9.35 17.42
N VAL A 229 4.14 -9.53 16.20
CA VAL A 229 3.41 -9.30 14.95
C VAL A 229 2.92 -10.64 14.45
N LYS A 230 1.62 -10.76 14.21
CA LYS A 230 0.97 -12.01 13.76
C LYS A 230 0.25 -11.79 12.44
N GLU A 231 0.51 -12.66 11.49
CA GLU A 231 -0.30 -12.76 10.27
C GLU A 231 -1.69 -13.30 10.62
N ILE A 232 -2.74 -12.56 10.29
CA ILE A 232 -4.13 -13.00 10.38
C ILE A 232 -4.85 -12.56 9.11
N ILE A 233 -4.84 -13.41 8.08
CA ILE A 233 -5.33 -13.08 6.74
C ILE A 233 -6.85 -12.91 6.71
N ASP A 234 -7.58 -13.77 7.46
CA ASP A 234 -9.03 -13.73 7.50
C ASP A 234 -9.52 -12.54 8.34
N GLY A 235 -10.24 -11.61 7.70
CA GLY A 235 -10.67 -10.36 8.32
C GLY A 235 -11.68 -10.56 9.47
N ASP A 236 -12.52 -11.59 9.44
CA ASP A 236 -13.45 -11.88 10.53
C ASP A 236 -12.70 -12.46 11.74
N THR A 237 -11.71 -13.31 11.50
CA THR A 237 -10.81 -13.81 12.54
C THR A 237 -10.01 -12.68 13.17
N LEU A 238 -9.47 -11.75 12.36
CA LEU A 238 -8.75 -10.57 12.83
C LEU A 238 -9.65 -9.66 13.69
N THR A 239 -10.91 -9.46 13.25
CA THR A 239 -11.92 -8.71 14.02
C THR A 239 -12.19 -9.36 15.39
N MET A 240 -12.38 -10.69 15.43
CA MET A 240 -12.59 -11.43 16.67
C MET A 240 -11.38 -11.42 17.59
N ALA A 241 -10.15 -11.51 17.05
CA ALA A 241 -8.92 -11.46 17.83
C ALA A 241 -8.78 -10.12 18.58
N LEU A 242 -9.10 -9.00 17.91
CA LEU A 242 -9.07 -7.67 18.55
C LEU A 242 -10.21 -7.54 19.60
N GLN A 243 -11.42 -8.01 19.31
CA GLN A 243 -12.54 -7.97 20.25
C GLN A 243 -12.32 -8.84 21.49
N SER A 244 -11.70 -10.00 21.35
CA SER A 244 -11.38 -10.90 22.48
C SER A 244 -10.22 -10.42 23.32
N GLY A 245 -9.43 -9.44 22.82
CA GLY A 245 -8.23 -8.94 23.45
C GLY A 245 -7.00 -9.84 23.28
N GLU A 246 -7.04 -10.82 22.37
CA GLU A 246 -5.88 -11.63 21.95
C GLU A 246 -4.80 -10.76 21.31
N ILE A 247 -5.21 -9.73 20.56
CA ILE A 247 -4.35 -8.69 20.02
C ILE A 247 -4.73 -7.32 20.57
N ASP A 248 -3.80 -6.37 20.54
CA ASP A 248 -3.94 -5.01 21.04
C ASP A 248 -4.28 -4.03 19.93
N ALA A 249 -3.86 -4.35 18.70
CA ALA A 249 -4.14 -3.58 17.49
C ALA A 249 -4.29 -4.49 16.27
N ALA A 250 -5.00 -3.98 15.26
CA ALA A 250 -5.24 -4.66 14.00
C ALA A 250 -5.11 -3.72 12.79
N GLN A 251 -4.48 -4.23 11.73
CA GLN A 251 -4.42 -3.61 10.39
C GLN A 251 -4.99 -4.59 9.36
N GLY A 252 -5.85 -4.09 8.44
CA GLY A 252 -6.47 -4.91 7.41
C GLY A 252 -7.87 -5.43 7.78
N LEU A 253 -8.53 -4.81 8.77
CA LEU A 253 -9.92 -5.12 9.11
C LEU A 253 -10.86 -4.86 7.92
N PRO A 254 -11.91 -5.70 7.73
CA PRO A 254 -12.97 -5.41 6.80
C PRO A 254 -13.63 -4.07 7.09
N TYR A 255 -14.00 -3.31 6.07
CA TYR A 255 -14.67 -2.01 6.25
C TYR A 255 -15.96 -2.11 7.08
N ALA A 256 -16.72 -3.19 6.90
CA ALA A 256 -17.93 -3.46 7.68
C ALA A 256 -17.65 -3.66 9.18
N SER A 257 -16.43 -4.02 9.57
CA SER A 257 -16.04 -4.24 10.96
C SER A 257 -15.55 -2.97 11.67
N LEU A 258 -15.08 -1.95 10.94
CA LEU A 258 -14.53 -0.73 11.54
C LEU A 258 -15.49 0.01 12.48
N PRO A 259 -16.81 0.13 12.18
CA PRO A 259 -17.76 0.77 13.09
C PRO A 259 -17.82 0.11 14.48
N LEU A 260 -17.54 -1.19 14.60
CA LEU A 260 -17.49 -1.91 15.89
C LEU A 260 -16.45 -1.33 16.85
N PHE A 261 -15.39 -0.73 16.30
CA PHE A 261 -14.29 -0.14 17.06
C PHE A 261 -14.40 1.38 17.13
N GLN A 262 -14.93 2.04 16.11
CA GLN A 262 -15.14 3.49 16.09
C GLN A 262 -16.22 3.96 17.07
N GLU A 263 -17.25 3.15 17.28
CA GLU A 263 -18.39 3.45 18.15
C GLU A 263 -18.21 2.96 19.59
N ASN A 264 -17.05 2.35 19.92
CA ASN A 264 -16.78 1.74 21.23
C ASN A 264 -15.59 2.43 21.91
N GLU A 265 -15.83 3.12 23.01
CA GLU A 265 -14.81 3.86 23.79
C GLU A 265 -13.63 2.99 24.31
N SER A 266 -13.77 1.67 24.31
CA SER A 266 -12.66 0.75 24.65
C SER A 266 -11.60 0.64 23.55
N TYR A 267 -11.88 1.22 22.38
CA TYR A 267 -11.00 1.20 21.20
C TYR A 267 -10.84 2.60 20.63
N LYS A 268 -9.85 2.74 19.77
CA LYS A 268 -9.69 3.89 18.88
C LYS A 268 -9.26 3.44 17.49
N VAL A 269 -9.54 4.27 16.49
CA VAL A 269 -9.16 4.02 15.11
C VAL A 269 -8.34 5.19 14.61
N SER A 270 -7.10 4.91 14.20
CA SER A 270 -6.25 5.84 13.47
C SER A 270 -6.44 5.62 11.98
N SER A 271 -6.72 6.67 11.22
CA SER A 271 -6.96 6.59 9.77
C SER A 271 -6.25 7.71 9.03
N VAL A 272 -5.65 7.38 7.89
CA VAL A 272 -4.93 8.34 7.05
C VAL A 272 -5.16 8.04 5.57
N ASN A 273 -5.17 9.09 4.74
CA ASN A 273 -5.16 8.93 3.28
C ASN A 273 -3.79 8.45 2.82
N THR A 274 -3.79 7.40 2.00
CA THR A 274 -2.58 6.89 1.35
C THR A 274 -2.53 7.34 -0.11
N SER A 275 -1.36 7.24 -0.74
CA SER A 275 -1.22 7.49 -2.17
C SER A 275 -1.81 6.39 -3.06
N ARG A 276 -2.58 5.43 -2.51
CA ARG A 276 -3.33 4.47 -3.31
C ARG A 276 -4.62 5.09 -3.82
N VAL A 277 -4.75 5.13 -5.15
CA VAL A 277 -5.95 5.62 -5.82
C VAL A 277 -6.69 4.48 -6.52
N PHE A 278 -8.02 4.50 -6.47
CA PHE A 278 -8.92 3.72 -7.32
C PHE A 278 -9.31 4.62 -8.49
N PHE A 279 -8.97 4.19 -9.69
CA PHE A 279 -9.14 5.00 -10.88
C PHE A 279 -9.52 4.14 -12.10
N ALA A 280 -9.99 4.79 -13.14
CA ALA A 280 -10.34 4.15 -14.40
C ALA A 280 -9.61 4.82 -15.58
N GLN A 281 -9.07 4.02 -16.48
CA GLN A 281 -8.52 4.43 -17.76
C GLN A 281 -9.57 4.24 -18.84
N LEU A 282 -9.72 5.22 -19.74
CA LEU A 282 -10.60 5.17 -20.89
C LEU A 282 -9.82 4.72 -22.12
N ASN A 283 -10.39 3.80 -22.90
CA ASN A 283 -9.75 3.24 -24.10
C ASN A 283 -9.99 4.16 -25.30
N TYR A 284 -8.95 4.83 -25.77
CA TYR A 284 -9.00 5.73 -26.92
C TYR A 284 -9.20 5.02 -28.28
N ASP A 285 -9.10 3.68 -28.34
CA ASP A 285 -9.51 2.91 -29.53
C ASP A 285 -11.04 2.76 -29.63
N THR A 286 -11.79 3.01 -28.54
CA THR A 286 -13.25 2.96 -28.54
C THR A 286 -13.82 4.19 -29.25
N PRO A 287 -14.59 4.03 -30.35
CA PRO A 287 -15.04 5.16 -31.14
C PRO A 287 -15.82 6.23 -30.36
N ALA A 288 -16.68 5.83 -29.42
CA ALA A 288 -17.44 6.76 -28.58
C ALA A 288 -16.54 7.59 -27.65
N LEU A 289 -15.42 6.99 -27.17
CA LEU A 289 -14.49 7.64 -26.25
C LEU A 289 -13.45 8.52 -26.94
N GLN A 290 -13.44 8.61 -28.27
CA GLN A 290 -12.66 9.60 -29.01
C GLN A 290 -13.24 11.01 -28.90
N ASP A 291 -14.56 11.13 -28.64
CA ASP A 291 -15.22 12.40 -28.36
C ASP A 291 -15.01 12.82 -26.90
N ASP A 292 -14.37 13.97 -26.68
CA ASP A 292 -14.06 14.48 -25.33
C ASP A 292 -15.32 14.79 -24.51
N ARG A 293 -16.43 15.14 -25.17
CA ARG A 293 -17.74 15.39 -24.54
C ARG A 293 -18.27 14.10 -23.90
N VAL A 294 -18.11 12.96 -24.58
CA VAL A 294 -18.52 11.64 -24.03
C VAL A 294 -17.66 11.27 -22.82
N ARG A 295 -16.33 11.47 -22.89
CA ARG A 295 -15.44 11.19 -21.76
C ARG A 295 -15.78 12.06 -20.57
N LYS A 296 -15.98 13.37 -20.77
CA LYS A 296 -16.38 14.32 -19.72
C LYS A 296 -17.76 13.97 -19.12
N ALA A 297 -18.72 13.59 -19.95
CA ALA A 297 -20.04 13.15 -19.51
C ALA A 297 -19.92 11.93 -18.59
N ILE A 298 -19.11 10.93 -18.97
CA ILE A 298 -18.87 9.74 -18.13
C ILE A 298 -18.23 10.15 -16.79
N ALA A 299 -17.22 11.03 -16.80
CA ALA A 299 -16.57 11.50 -15.58
C ALA A 299 -17.55 12.24 -14.64
N MET A 300 -18.46 13.06 -15.20
CA MET A 300 -19.53 13.74 -14.46
C MET A 300 -20.63 12.79 -13.96
N GLY A 301 -20.72 11.60 -14.51
CA GLY A 301 -21.68 10.56 -14.09
C GLY A 301 -21.18 9.68 -12.95
N ILE A 302 -19.94 9.84 -12.46
CA ILE A 302 -19.41 9.03 -11.36
C ILE A 302 -19.62 9.77 -10.03
N ASP A 303 -20.51 9.26 -9.19
CA ASP A 303 -20.75 9.77 -7.83
C ASP A 303 -19.66 9.31 -6.86
N LYS A 304 -18.58 10.09 -6.80
CA LYS A 304 -17.41 9.79 -5.95
C LYS A 304 -17.74 9.91 -4.46
N GLU A 305 -18.60 10.85 -4.07
CA GLU A 305 -19.01 11.04 -2.68
C GLU A 305 -19.94 9.92 -2.23
N GLY A 306 -20.94 9.58 -3.03
CA GLY A 306 -21.83 8.44 -2.75
C GLY A 306 -21.06 7.12 -2.71
N PHE A 307 -20.06 6.93 -3.57
CA PHE A 307 -19.18 5.78 -3.54
C PHE A 307 -18.37 5.71 -2.23
N THR A 308 -17.68 6.78 -1.85
CA THR A 308 -16.78 6.76 -0.69
C THR A 308 -17.54 6.75 0.64
N ALA A 309 -18.57 7.58 0.79
CA ALA A 309 -19.35 7.66 2.03
C ALA A 309 -20.34 6.50 2.16
N GLY A 310 -21.00 6.14 1.07
CA GLY A 310 -22.05 5.10 1.07
C GLY A 310 -21.51 3.69 1.00
N LEU A 311 -20.75 3.38 -0.06
CA LEU A 311 -20.31 2.01 -0.32
C LEU A 311 -19.03 1.62 0.43
N LEU A 312 -18.10 2.55 0.60
CA LEU A 312 -16.87 2.31 1.38
C LEU A 312 -17.02 2.64 2.87
N GLY A 313 -18.20 3.12 3.33
CA GLY A 313 -18.43 3.47 4.73
C GLY A 313 -17.44 4.53 5.27
N GLY A 314 -16.98 5.46 4.41
CA GLY A 314 -16.00 6.48 4.77
C GLY A 314 -14.53 6.02 4.78
N ASN A 315 -14.24 4.80 4.33
CA ASN A 315 -12.87 4.25 4.24
C ASN A 315 -12.14 4.63 2.94
N GLY A 316 -12.58 5.70 2.31
CA GLY A 316 -11.96 6.36 1.18
C GLY A 316 -12.29 7.84 1.20
N THR A 317 -11.52 8.64 0.48
CA THR A 317 -11.83 10.04 0.20
C THR A 317 -12.06 10.23 -1.29
N PRO A 318 -13.06 11.04 -1.70
CA PRO A 318 -13.27 11.37 -3.11
C PRO A 318 -11.99 11.91 -3.72
N ALA A 319 -11.59 11.35 -4.87
CA ALA A 319 -10.36 11.77 -5.54
C ALA A 319 -10.66 12.86 -6.58
N SER A 320 -10.02 14.02 -6.47
CA SER A 320 -10.01 15.05 -7.51
C SER A 320 -8.89 14.81 -8.53
N GLY A 321 -7.82 14.12 -8.15
CA GLY A 321 -6.67 13.84 -9.00
C GLY A 321 -5.94 12.57 -8.61
N ILE A 322 -4.69 12.48 -9.05
CA ILE A 322 -3.82 11.34 -8.85
C ILE A 322 -3.42 11.19 -7.37
N PHE A 323 -3.13 12.32 -6.70
CA PHE A 323 -2.54 12.34 -5.37
C PHE A 323 -3.53 12.84 -4.30
N PRO A 324 -3.54 12.28 -3.10
CA PRO A 324 -4.43 12.69 -2.02
C PRO A 324 -4.04 14.07 -1.43
N SER A 325 -4.92 14.63 -0.60
CA SER A 325 -4.79 16.00 -0.05
C SER A 325 -3.61 16.22 0.90
N ASN A 326 -3.01 15.16 1.42
CA ASN A 326 -1.81 15.26 2.25
C ASN A 326 -0.51 15.52 1.46
N PHE A 327 -0.56 15.50 0.11
CA PHE A 327 0.54 15.95 -0.73
C PHE A 327 0.35 17.43 -1.12
N SER A 328 1.42 18.20 -1.18
CA SER A 328 1.39 19.62 -1.61
C SER A 328 0.87 19.81 -3.05
N PHE A 329 0.97 18.77 -3.88
CA PHE A 329 0.48 18.69 -5.25
C PHE A 329 -0.78 17.80 -5.39
N GLY A 330 -1.50 17.57 -4.27
CA GLY A 330 -2.63 16.66 -4.21
C GLY A 330 -3.98 17.26 -4.60
N ASN A 331 -5.06 16.62 -4.12
CA ASN A 331 -6.45 16.89 -4.50
C ASN A 331 -6.88 18.36 -4.53
N GLU A 332 -6.42 19.18 -3.59
CA GLU A 332 -6.81 20.58 -3.49
C GLU A 332 -6.16 21.48 -4.55
N SER A 333 -5.12 20.98 -5.21
CA SER A 333 -4.35 21.71 -6.22
C SER A 333 -4.92 21.59 -7.63
N VAL A 334 -5.89 20.68 -7.86
CA VAL A 334 -6.47 20.38 -9.18
C VAL A 334 -7.99 20.44 -9.16
N LYS A 335 -8.59 20.62 -10.34
CA LYS A 335 -10.04 20.69 -10.53
C LYS A 335 -10.52 19.52 -11.38
N ALA A 336 -11.17 18.55 -10.75
CA ALA A 336 -11.86 17.48 -11.46
C ALA A 336 -13.29 17.88 -11.87
N PRO A 337 -13.88 17.22 -12.87
CA PRO A 337 -15.32 17.29 -13.10
C PRO A 337 -16.10 16.87 -11.85
N GLU A 338 -17.04 17.70 -11.42
CA GLU A 338 -17.96 17.39 -10.32
C GLU A 338 -19.04 16.42 -10.80
N TYR A 339 -19.61 15.64 -9.87
CA TYR A 339 -20.77 14.81 -10.17
C TYR A 339 -21.95 15.68 -10.58
N ASN A 340 -22.33 15.62 -11.85
CA ASN A 340 -23.42 16.40 -12.42
C ASN A 340 -24.04 15.65 -13.62
N PRO A 341 -24.91 14.66 -13.36
CA PRO A 341 -25.52 13.85 -14.42
C PRO A 341 -26.35 14.66 -15.41
N GLU A 342 -26.95 15.78 -14.99
CA GLU A 342 -27.73 16.63 -15.89
C GLU A 342 -26.86 17.36 -16.92
N GLU A 343 -25.70 17.85 -16.52
CA GLU A 343 -24.74 18.45 -17.45
C GLU A 343 -24.10 17.38 -18.33
N GLY A 344 -23.81 16.19 -17.74
CA GLY A 344 -23.32 15.04 -18.51
C GLY A 344 -24.29 14.62 -19.62
N LYS A 345 -25.62 14.59 -19.36
CA LYS A 345 -26.63 14.33 -20.41
C LYS A 345 -26.57 15.34 -21.55
N LYS A 346 -26.41 16.63 -21.23
CA LYS A 346 -26.29 17.67 -22.29
C LYS A 346 -25.05 17.45 -23.17
N LEU A 347 -23.92 17.10 -22.55
CA LEU A 347 -22.71 16.78 -23.33
C LEU A 347 -22.91 15.55 -24.23
N LEU A 348 -23.67 14.54 -23.80
CA LEU A 348 -24.03 13.39 -24.62
C LEU A 348 -24.95 13.81 -25.79
N GLU A 349 -25.97 14.66 -25.54
CA GLU A 349 -26.83 15.22 -26.58
C GLU A 349 -26.03 16.03 -27.62
N GLU A 350 -25.10 16.87 -27.16
CA GLU A 350 -24.20 17.64 -28.05
C GLU A 350 -23.27 16.73 -28.87
N ALA A 351 -22.87 15.57 -28.29
CA ALA A 351 -22.10 14.54 -28.98
C ALA A 351 -22.99 13.70 -29.96
N GLY A 352 -24.31 13.91 -29.95
CA GLY A 352 -25.28 13.24 -30.80
C GLY A 352 -25.86 11.95 -30.25
N TYR A 353 -25.77 11.73 -28.93
CA TYR A 353 -26.39 10.60 -28.23
C TYR A 353 -27.68 11.06 -27.55
N THR A 354 -28.84 10.52 -27.98
CA THR A 354 -30.15 10.79 -27.41
C THR A 354 -30.98 9.52 -27.42
N ASP A 355 -31.87 9.35 -26.45
CA ASP A 355 -32.82 8.22 -26.44
C ASP A 355 -33.88 8.45 -27.54
N THR A 356 -33.73 7.78 -28.68
CA THR A 356 -34.60 7.98 -29.86
C THR A 356 -35.70 6.96 -29.97
N ASP A 357 -35.62 5.82 -29.29
CA ASP A 357 -36.61 4.74 -29.31
C ASP A 357 -37.40 4.57 -28.01
N GLY A 358 -37.00 5.25 -26.91
CA GLY A 358 -37.68 5.31 -25.63
C GLY A 358 -37.35 4.13 -24.73
N ASP A 359 -36.23 3.44 -24.94
CA ASP A 359 -35.78 2.31 -24.11
C ASP A 359 -35.01 2.73 -22.85
N GLY A 360 -34.74 4.04 -22.73
CA GLY A 360 -34.04 4.64 -21.59
C GLY A 360 -32.51 4.71 -21.77
N TYR A 361 -31.99 4.33 -22.93
CA TYR A 361 -30.59 4.48 -23.27
C TYR A 361 -30.40 5.51 -24.40
N ALA A 362 -29.31 6.26 -24.28
CA ALA A 362 -28.92 7.21 -25.30
C ALA A 362 -28.30 6.48 -26.49
N ASP A 363 -28.78 6.74 -27.69
CA ASP A 363 -28.31 6.11 -28.91
C ASP A 363 -27.81 7.16 -29.94
N LYS A 364 -26.95 6.71 -30.85
CA LYS A 364 -26.45 7.48 -31.98
C LYS A 364 -26.54 6.65 -33.25
N GLY A 365 -27.39 7.10 -34.20
CA GLY A 365 -27.62 6.32 -35.42
C GLY A 365 -28.38 5.01 -35.19
N GLY A 366 -29.12 4.88 -34.11
CA GLY A 366 -29.88 3.69 -33.72
C GLY A 366 -29.09 2.63 -32.97
N GLU A 367 -27.86 2.95 -32.57
CA GLU A 367 -27.03 2.07 -31.77
C GLU A 367 -26.84 2.67 -30.36
N PRO A 368 -27.18 1.95 -29.27
CA PRO A 368 -27.06 2.46 -27.91
C PRO A 368 -25.62 2.70 -27.50
N LEU A 369 -25.40 3.70 -26.63
CA LEU A 369 -24.10 3.93 -26.01
C LEU A 369 -23.84 2.85 -24.95
N VAL A 370 -23.04 1.86 -25.31
CA VAL A 370 -22.64 0.75 -24.43
C VAL A 370 -21.18 0.94 -24.03
N ILE A 371 -20.91 0.85 -22.74
CA ILE A 371 -19.56 0.92 -22.14
C ILE A 371 -19.25 -0.42 -21.46
N ARG A 372 -18.22 -1.11 -21.95
CA ARG A 372 -17.69 -2.33 -21.34
C ARG A 372 -16.71 -1.96 -20.22
N TRP A 373 -17.17 -2.08 -18.98
CA TRP A 373 -16.39 -1.77 -17.80
C TRP A 373 -15.66 -3.00 -17.30
N LEU A 374 -14.33 -3.02 -17.43
CA LEU A 374 -13.47 -4.10 -16.97
C LEU A 374 -12.87 -3.78 -15.61
N THR A 375 -12.86 -4.76 -14.70
CA THR A 375 -12.20 -4.68 -13.39
C THR A 375 -11.85 -6.08 -12.87
N TYR A 376 -11.31 -6.17 -11.65
CA TYR A 376 -10.90 -7.42 -11.02
C TYR A 376 -11.28 -7.48 -9.52
N PRO A 377 -11.51 -8.71 -8.96
CA PRO A 377 -12.02 -8.88 -7.59
C PRO A 377 -10.96 -8.74 -6.49
N GLY A 378 -9.66 -8.70 -6.82
CA GLY A 378 -8.58 -8.67 -5.83
C GLY A 378 -8.52 -7.41 -4.95
N ARG A 379 -9.40 -6.44 -5.20
CA ARG A 379 -9.65 -5.25 -4.37
C ARG A 379 -11.15 -5.06 -4.28
N GLN A 380 -11.70 -5.15 -3.06
CA GLN A 380 -13.16 -5.09 -2.83
C GLN A 380 -13.80 -3.78 -3.33
N GLU A 381 -13.05 -2.69 -3.39
CA GLU A 381 -13.51 -1.38 -3.83
C GLU A 381 -13.83 -1.34 -5.33
N LEU A 382 -13.11 -2.12 -6.13
CA LEU A 382 -13.24 -2.07 -7.59
C LEU A 382 -14.57 -2.61 -8.12
N PRO A 383 -15.08 -3.78 -7.67
CA PRO A 383 -16.43 -4.22 -7.99
C PRO A 383 -17.50 -3.23 -7.54
N LEU A 384 -17.37 -2.66 -6.33
CA LEU A 384 -18.30 -1.66 -5.80
C LEU A 384 -18.30 -0.37 -6.65
N LEU A 385 -17.12 0.07 -7.10
CA LEU A 385 -17.01 1.21 -8.02
C LEU A 385 -17.71 0.93 -9.36
N ALA A 386 -17.54 -0.28 -9.90
CA ALA A 386 -18.18 -0.68 -11.15
C ALA A 386 -19.72 -0.72 -11.03
N GLU A 387 -20.25 -1.23 -9.92
CA GLU A 387 -21.68 -1.26 -9.63
C GLU A 387 -22.26 0.14 -9.43
N SER A 388 -21.55 1.01 -8.69
CA SER A 388 -21.90 2.41 -8.52
C SER A 388 -21.94 3.14 -9.86
N ALA A 389 -20.88 3.00 -10.67
CA ALA A 389 -20.81 3.60 -12.00
C ALA A 389 -21.93 3.09 -12.93
N GLN A 390 -22.23 1.79 -12.91
CA GLN A 390 -23.33 1.22 -13.69
C GLN A 390 -24.67 1.85 -13.32
N ALA A 391 -24.93 2.05 -12.02
CA ALA A 391 -26.19 2.64 -11.55
C ALA A 391 -26.31 4.12 -11.96
N THR A 392 -25.28 4.93 -11.69
CA THR A 392 -25.32 6.38 -11.94
C THR A 392 -25.27 6.73 -13.45
N LEU A 393 -24.47 6.01 -14.22
CA LEU A 393 -24.38 6.20 -15.68
C LEU A 393 -25.65 5.76 -16.40
N LYS A 394 -26.37 4.77 -15.87
CA LYS A 394 -27.70 4.38 -16.38
C LYS A 394 -28.70 5.54 -16.31
N GLU A 395 -28.67 6.34 -15.25
CA GLU A 395 -29.53 7.53 -15.12
C GLU A 395 -29.27 8.56 -16.21
N MET A 396 -28.08 8.53 -16.80
CA MET A 396 -27.69 9.37 -17.94
C MET A 396 -27.98 8.72 -19.30
N GLY A 397 -28.56 7.52 -19.33
CA GLY A 397 -28.81 6.78 -20.56
C GLY A 397 -27.59 6.01 -21.08
N ILE A 398 -26.53 5.84 -20.31
CA ILE A 398 -25.37 5.05 -20.70
C ILE A 398 -25.55 3.59 -20.19
N LYS A 399 -25.48 2.63 -21.10
CA LYS A 399 -25.52 1.22 -20.75
C LYS A 399 -24.11 0.75 -20.36
N VAL A 400 -23.91 0.33 -19.10
CA VAL A 400 -22.63 -0.21 -18.62
C VAL A 400 -22.72 -1.73 -18.49
N GLU A 401 -21.82 -2.43 -19.16
CA GLU A 401 -21.65 -3.88 -19.05
C GLU A 401 -20.39 -4.17 -18.22
N VAL A 402 -20.59 -4.62 -16.96
CA VAL A 402 -19.51 -4.87 -16.02
C VAL A 402 -18.92 -6.26 -16.23
N ASN A 403 -17.60 -6.32 -16.40
CA ASN A 403 -16.81 -7.55 -16.39
C ASN A 403 -15.82 -7.50 -15.22
N ASN A 404 -16.18 -8.16 -14.11
CA ASN A 404 -15.32 -8.32 -12.93
C ASN A 404 -14.68 -9.71 -12.98
N THR A 405 -13.39 -9.79 -13.34
CA THR A 405 -12.72 -11.06 -13.59
C THR A 405 -11.28 -11.08 -13.07
N ALA A 406 -10.84 -12.22 -12.53
CA ALA A 406 -9.44 -12.45 -12.18
C ALA A 406 -8.52 -12.56 -13.42
N ASN A 407 -9.08 -12.78 -14.61
CA ASN A 407 -8.35 -12.87 -15.87
C ASN A 407 -8.41 -11.56 -16.67
N GLN A 408 -8.41 -10.42 -16.01
CA GLN A 408 -8.53 -9.10 -16.66
C GLN A 408 -7.45 -8.86 -17.74
N GLN A 409 -6.26 -9.46 -17.59
CA GLN A 409 -5.17 -9.30 -18.56
C GLN A 409 -5.57 -9.83 -19.95
N ASP A 410 -6.30 -10.92 -20.04
CA ASP A 410 -6.77 -11.49 -21.31
C ASP A 410 -7.68 -10.51 -22.08
N PHE A 411 -8.53 -9.76 -21.36
CA PHE A 411 -9.42 -8.77 -21.96
C PHE A 411 -8.66 -7.51 -22.35
N LEU A 412 -7.70 -7.08 -21.55
CA LEU A 412 -6.81 -5.96 -21.86
C LEU A 412 -6.03 -6.23 -23.16
N ASP A 413 -5.43 -7.41 -23.27
CA ASP A 413 -4.61 -7.80 -24.44
C ASP A 413 -5.43 -7.92 -25.74
N LYS A 414 -6.72 -8.30 -25.63
CA LYS A 414 -7.64 -8.40 -26.76
C LYS A 414 -8.33 -7.07 -27.10
N GLY A 415 -8.21 -6.04 -26.26
CA GLY A 415 -8.96 -4.79 -26.43
C GLY A 415 -10.48 -4.94 -26.21
N GLU A 416 -10.92 -5.95 -25.46
CA GLU A 416 -12.34 -6.25 -25.21
C GLU A 416 -12.86 -5.46 -23.98
N TRP A 417 -12.58 -4.15 -23.94
CA TRP A 417 -12.96 -3.24 -22.89
C TRP A 417 -13.00 -1.79 -23.39
N ASP A 418 -13.75 -0.93 -22.71
CA ASP A 418 -13.83 0.50 -23.00
C ASP A 418 -13.35 1.34 -21.82
N ILE A 419 -13.64 0.90 -20.58
CA ILE A 419 -13.12 1.49 -19.34
C ILE A 419 -12.49 0.39 -18.51
N TYR A 420 -11.25 0.61 -18.02
CA TYR A 420 -10.56 -0.30 -17.12
C TYR A 420 -10.32 0.34 -15.77
N ALA A 421 -11.03 -0.15 -14.74
CA ALA A 421 -10.85 0.30 -13.36
C ALA A 421 -9.82 -0.55 -12.63
N SER A 422 -8.88 0.12 -11.97
CA SER A 422 -7.78 -0.49 -11.23
C SER A 422 -7.36 0.34 -10.01
N ALA A 423 -6.47 -0.22 -9.20
CA ALA A 423 -5.89 0.44 -8.03
C ALA A 423 -4.38 0.55 -8.19
N PHE A 424 -3.81 1.68 -7.79
CA PHE A 424 -2.36 1.90 -7.87
C PHE A 424 -1.86 2.83 -6.77
N VAL A 425 -0.64 2.59 -6.28
CA VAL A 425 0.07 3.51 -5.38
C VAL A 425 0.78 4.54 -6.24
N THR A 426 0.35 5.79 -6.17
CA THR A 426 0.74 6.82 -7.15
C THR A 426 2.08 7.48 -6.85
N ALA A 427 2.45 7.59 -5.57
CA ALA A 427 3.71 8.17 -5.12
C ALA A 427 4.24 7.38 -3.91
N PRO A 428 4.77 6.17 -4.11
CA PRO A 428 5.23 5.31 -3.00
C PRO A 428 6.37 5.95 -2.20
N THR A 429 7.16 6.79 -2.85
CA THR A 429 8.31 7.48 -2.28
C THR A 429 8.11 9.00 -2.17
N GLY A 430 6.85 9.46 -2.14
CA GLY A 430 6.55 10.90 -2.02
C GLY A 430 6.83 11.74 -3.28
N ASP A 431 7.44 11.17 -4.32
CA ASP A 431 7.73 11.85 -5.58
C ASP A 431 6.59 11.69 -6.59
N PRO A 432 6.19 12.75 -7.32
CA PRO A 432 5.05 12.70 -8.23
C PRO A 432 5.30 11.99 -9.56
N GLU A 433 6.54 11.75 -9.98
CA GLU A 433 6.88 11.28 -11.33
C GLU A 433 6.38 9.87 -11.64
N TYR A 434 6.35 9.01 -10.62
CA TYR A 434 6.10 7.57 -10.76
C TYR A 434 4.79 7.22 -11.47
N PHE A 435 3.68 7.91 -11.16
CA PHE A 435 2.40 7.62 -11.82
C PHE A 435 2.41 8.07 -13.28
N PHE A 436 3.01 9.21 -13.58
CA PHE A 436 3.08 9.73 -14.95
C PHE A 436 3.89 8.80 -15.86
N THR A 437 5.07 8.40 -15.43
CA THR A 437 5.96 7.51 -16.20
C THR A 437 5.38 6.12 -16.38
N THR A 438 4.60 5.62 -15.42
CA THR A 438 4.02 4.26 -15.50
C THR A 438 2.70 4.20 -16.28
N HIS A 439 1.88 5.28 -16.29
CA HIS A 439 0.50 5.23 -16.80
C HIS A 439 0.17 6.25 -17.90
N CYS A 440 0.85 7.41 -17.94
CA CYS A 440 0.32 8.56 -18.67
C CYS A 440 1.05 8.91 -19.95
N LEU A 441 2.30 8.44 -20.12
CA LEU A 441 3.07 8.70 -21.34
C LEU A 441 2.74 7.67 -22.43
N LYS A 442 2.99 8.03 -23.67
CA LYS A 442 2.70 7.19 -24.84
C LYS A 442 3.25 5.77 -24.72
N ASP A 443 4.50 5.63 -24.22
CA ASP A 443 5.21 4.36 -24.13
C ASP A 443 5.18 3.76 -22.71
N SER A 444 4.36 4.33 -21.81
CA SER A 444 4.20 3.83 -20.44
C SER A 444 3.63 2.41 -20.44
N ALA A 445 4.26 1.52 -19.68
CA ALA A 445 3.91 0.09 -19.64
C ALA A 445 2.46 -0.18 -19.20
N LYS A 446 1.85 0.74 -18.44
CA LYS A 446 0.48 0.65 -17.94
C LYS A 446 -0.48 1.67 -18.57
N ASN A 447 -0.09 2.36 -19.63
CA ASN A 447 -0.99 3.15 -20.44
C ASN A 447 -1.87 2.24 -21.31
N ARG A 448 -2.85 1.61 -20.69
CA ARG A 448 -3.75 0.64 -21.32
C ARG A 448 -4.73 1.31 -22.29
N GLY A 449 -5.12 2.57 -21.96
CA GLY A 449 -6.06 3.37 -22.74
C GLY A 449 -5.48 4.01 -23.98
N LYS A 450 -4.17 3.91 -24.21
CA LYS A 450 -3.46 4.58 -25.32
C LYS A 450 -3.62 6.11 -25.28
N TYR A 451 -3.71 6.67 -24.09
CA TYR A 451 -3.72 8.10 -23.89
C TYR A 451 -2.43 8.73 -24.43
N TYR A 452 -2.56 9.88 -25.07
CA TYR A 452 -1.43 10.68 -25.56
C TYR A 452 -1.76 12.17 -25.51
N ASN A 453 -0.86 12.96 -24.95
CA ASN A 453 -0.92 14.41 -24.99
C ASN A 453 0.51 14.97 -25.11
N GLU A 454 0.78 15.78 -26.15
CA GLU A 454 2.12 16.32 -26.44
C GLU A 454 2.64 17.27 -25.35
N GLU A 455 1.74 18.08 -24.76
CA GLU A 455 2.11 19.00 -23.67
C GLU A 455 2.49 18.24 -22.41
N LEU A 456 1.78 17.14 -22.09
CA LEU A 456 2.09 16.27 -20.96
C LEU A 456 3.46 15.61 -21.12
N GLU A 457 3.80 15.09 -22.29
CA GLU A 457 5.13 14.53 -22.60
C GLU A 457 6.25 15.58 -22.41
N ALA A 458 5.99 16.82 -22.83
CA ALA A 458 6.96 17.91 -22.67
C ALA A 458 7.11 18.34 -21.20
N LEU A 459 6.04 18.32 -20.41
CA LEU A 459 6.09 18.60 -18.97
C LEU A 459 6.80 17.48 -18.19
N GLU A 460 6.60 16.23 -18.58
CA GLU A 460 7.29 15.09 -17.99
C GLU A 460 8.81 15.19 -18.20
N THR A 461 9.26 15.52 -19.41
CA THR A 461 10.68 15.76 -19.69
C THR A 461 11.28 16.86 -18.77
N GLN A 462 10.48 17.90 -18.43
CA GLN A 462 10.90 18.93 -17.47
C GLN A 462 10.94 18.38 -16.04
N LEU A 463 9.90 17.61 -15.64
CA LEU A 463 9.82 16.98 -14.31
C LEU A 463 11.00 16.04 -14.07
N HIS A 464 11.32 15.20 -15.06
CA HIS A 464 12.46 14.28 -15.02
C HIS A 464 13.83 14.97 -14.82
N GLY A 465 13.97 16.21 -15.24
CA GLY A 465 15.22 16.99 -15.08
C GLY A 465 15.22 17.97 -13.91
N GLU A 466 14.11 18.14 -13.17
CA GLU A 466 13.97 19.14 -12.11
C GLU A 466 14.32 18.58 -10.73
N PHE A 467 15.27 19.22 -10.03
CA PHE A 467 15.74 18.83 -8.69
C PHE A 467 15.04 19.59 -7.55
N ASP A 468 14.36 20.70 -7.83
CA ASP A 468 13.64 21.48 -6.82
C ASP A 468 12.28 20.82 -6.52
N PRO A 469 12.03 20.31 -5.29
CA PRO A 469 10.78 19.61 -4.97
C PRO A 469 9.52 20.48 -5.17
N ALA A 470 9.61 21.79 -4.91
CA ALA A 470 8.46 22.68 -5.10
C ALA A 470 8.09 22.81 -6.57
N LYS A 471 9.09 22.94 -7.45
CA LYS A 471 8.86 23.00 -8.91
C LYS A 471 8.38 21.65 -9.46
N ARG A 472 8.86 20.53 -8.92
CA ARG A 472 8.35 19.20 -9.24
C ARG A 472 6.85 19.11 -8.93
N GLY A 473 6.44 19.62 -7.76
CA GLY A 473 5.03 19.71 -7.37
C GLY A 473 4.21 20.59 -8.33
N GLU A 474 4.71 21.77 -8.73
CA GLU A 474 4.04 22.65 -9.70
C GLU A 474 3.86 21.98 -11.08
N LEU A 475 4.86 21.25 -11.54
CA LEU A 475 4.78 20.48 -12.79
C LEU A 475 3.76 19.36 -12.67
N ALA A 476 3.76 18.62 -11.56
CA ALA A 476 2.79 17.57 -11.30
C ALA A 476 1.34 18.07 -11.28
N VAL A 477 1.07 19.24 -10.70
CA VAL A 477 -0.26 19.88 -10.74
C VAL A 477 -0.70 20.18 -12.16
N LYS A 478 0.19 20.75 -12.99
CA LYS A 478 -0.12 21.04 -14.41
C LYS A 478 -0.41 19.76 -15.19
N MET A 479 0.42 18.73 -15.02
CA MET A 479 0.24 17.44 -15.68
C MET A 479 -1.06 16.75 -15.26
N GLN A 480 -1.40 16.77 -13.98
CA GLN A 480 -2.69 16.25 -13.49
C GLN A 480 -3.87 16.99 -14.12
N GLN A 481 -3.80 18.33 -14.21
CA GLN A 481 -4.90 19.12 -14.78
C GLN A 481 -5.14 18.79 -16.25
N ILE A 482 -4.07 18.57 -17.04
CA ILE A 482 -4.19 18.11 -18.44
C ILE A 482 -4.94 16.78 -18.53
N LEU A 483 -4.59 15.80 -17.68
CA LEU A 483 -5.27 14.50 -17.67
C LEU A 483 -6.76 14.62 -17.33
N LEU A 484 -7.11 15.51 -16.40
CA LEU A 484 -8.49 15.77 -15.99
C LEU A 484 -9.28 16.50 -17.07
N ASP A 485 -8.68 17.50 -17.72
CA ASP A 485 -9.32 18.28 -18.79
C ASP A 485 -9.56 17.44 -20.05
N ASP A 486 -8.66 16.52 -20.36
CA ASP A 486 -8.79 15.57 -21.48
C ASP A 486 -9.77 14.42 -21.18
N GLY A 487 -10.08 14.18 -19.90
CA GLY A 487 -10.96 13.09 -19.46
C GLY A 487 -10.43 11.68 -19.79
N GLY A 488 -9.10 11.50 -19.91
CA GLY A 488 -8.48 10.21 -20.20
C GLY A 488 -8.45 9.26 -18.99
N PHE A 489 -8.59 9.84 -17.81
CA PHE A 489 -8.58 9.14 -16.52
C PHE A 489 -9.71 9.65 -15.63
N ILE A 490 -10.31 8.74 -14.87
CA ILE A 490 -11.29 9.04 -13.83
C ILE A 490 -10.71 8.58 -12.50
N PHE A 491 -10.34 9.51 -11.63
CA PHE A 491 -9.89 9.21 -10.27
C PHE A 491 -11.12 9.19 -9.35
N ALA A 492 -11.42 8.04 -8.76
CA ALA A 492 -12.65 7.84 -8.00
C ALA A 492 -12.46 8.07 -6.50
N SER A 493 -11.46 7.42 -5.90
CA SER A 493 -11.23 7.47 -4.46
C SER A 493 -9.76 7.24 -4.13
N HIS A 494 -9.25 7.93 -3.11
CA HIS A 494 -8.02 7.53 -2.41
C HIS A 494 -8.37 6.60 -1.26
N LEU A 495 -7.55 5.56 -1.07
CA LEU A 495 -7.71 4.62 0.03
C LEU A 495 -7.32 5.29 1.36
N LYS A 496 -8.19 5.17 2.36
CA LYS A 496 -7.81 5.36 3.76
C LYS A 496 -7.26 4.05 4.32
N MET A 497 -6.05 4.10 4.85
CA MET A 497 -5.54 3.04 5.71
C MET A 497 -5.99 3.30 7.13
N SER A 498 -6.48 2.25 7.81
CA SER A 498 -7.05 2.35 9.14
C SER A 498 -6.48 1.27 10.05
N PHE A 499 -6.01 1.67 11.22
CA PHE A 499 -5.62 0.80 12.32
C PHE A 499 -6.66 0.92 13.44
N ALA A 500 -7.22 -0.20 13.89
CA ALA A 500 -8.03 -0.24 15.09
C ALA A 500 -7.20 -0.81 16.25
N MET A 501 -7.31 -0.22 17.43
CA MET A 501 -6.53 -0.60 18.59
C MET A 501 -7.27 -0.37 19.89
N LYS A 502 -6.84 -1.00 20.97
CA LYS A 502 -7.32 -0.71 22.34
C LYS A 502 -7.11 0.76 22.67
N ALA A 503 -8.03 1.37 23.41
CA ALA A 503 -8.03 2.82 23.67
C ALA A 503 -6.75 3.30 24.40
N ASN A 504 -6.15 2.45 25.24
CA ASN A 504 -4.94 2.77 26.02
C ASN A 504 -3.62 2.62 25.24
N VAL A 505 -3.63 2.17 23.99
CA VAL A 505 -2.42 2.13 23.14
C VAL A 505 -2.07 3.55 22.70
N ILE A 506 -0.82 3.96 22.82
CA ILE A 506 -0.31 5.26 22.33
C ILE A 506 0.90 5.04 21.43
N GLY A 507 1.15 5.99 20.51
CA GLY A 507 2.29 5.92 19.60
C GLY A 507 2.20 4.83 18.51
N PHE A 508 0.99 4.31 18.26
CA PHE A 508 0.68 3.42 17.15
C PHE A 508 -0.35 4.11 16.24
N GLU A 509 0.12 4.65 15.13
CA GLU A 509 -0.68 5.50 14.25
C GLU A 509 -0.48 5.11 12.79
N ALA A 510 -1.54 5.27 11.97
CA ALA A 510 -1.45 5.08 10.55
C ALA A 510 -0.62 6.21 9.91
N HIS A 511 0.32 5.86 9.02
CA HIS A 511 1.16 6.80 8.29
C HIS A 511 0.87 6.71 6.78
N PRO A 512 0.86 7.83 6.02
CA PRO A 512 0.53 7.82 4.58
C PRO A 512 1.41 6.92 3.72
N SER A 513 2.67 6.70 4.11
CA SER A 513 3.59 5.81 3.42
C SER A 513 3.36 4.32 3.72
N ASP A 514 2.64 3.99 4.80
CA ASP A 514 2.50 2.60 5.29
C ASP A 514 3.83 1.98 5.77
N TYR A 515 4.78 2.81 6.29
CA TYR A 515 6.14 2.35 6.62
C TYR A 515 6.49 2.36 8.11
N TYR A 516 5.85 3.18 8.93
CA TYR A 516 6.29 3.47 10.31
C TYR A 516 5.24 3.08 11.34
N GLU A 517 4.95 1.78 11.48
CA GLU A 517 3.90 1.29 12.36
C GLU A 517 4.37 1.10 13.81
N ILE A 518 5.48 0.37 14.00
CA ILE A 518 6.08 0.08 15.31
C ILE A 518 7.29 0.99 15.48
N THR A 519 7.19 1.93 16.41
CA THR A 519 8.22 2.94 16.68
C THR A 519 8.62 2.95 18.17
N ALA A 520 9.67 3.69 18.52
CA ALA A 520 10.07 3.87 19.91
C ALA A 520 8.99 4.54 20.79
N ASN A 521 8.02 5.23 20.15
CA ASN A 521 6.93 5.93 20.85
C ASN A 521 5.78 5.02 21.27
N LEU A 522 5.75 3.76 20.79
CA LEU A 522 4.72 2.79 21.15
C LEU A 522 4.72 2.55 22.66
N ASP A 523 3.56 2.74 23.30
CA ASP A 523 3.38 2.58 24.75
C ASP A 523 1.92 2.31 25.10
N TYR A 524 1.64 2.08 26.37
CA TYR A 524 0.31 2.08 26.98
C TYR A 524 0.18 3.25 27.97
N GLU A 525 -1.02 3.88 27.98
CA GLU A 525 -1.39 4.86 29.03
C GLU A 525 -1.56 4.18 30.39
#